data_67752f08058b46dc02ce0e9391887566
#
_entry.id   67752f08058b46dc02ce0e9391887566
#
_cell.length_a   1.000
_cell.length_b   1.000
_cell.length_c   1.000
_cell.angle_alpha   90.00
_cell.angle_beta   90.00
_cell.angle_gamma   90.00
#
_symmetry.space_group_name_H-M   'P 1'
#
loop_
_entity.id
_entity.type
_entity.pdbx_description
1 polymer ?
#
loop_
_entity_poly.entity_id
_entity_poly.type
_entity_poly.pdbx_seq_one_letter_code
_entity_poly.pdbx_strand_id
1 'polypeptide(L)'
;MAQNEEQEKVGPLKKVVLLLEAGADADRLDFTPGPVRVALIYGLGMSGLAPLELALEGKREGDGCLLRLGKNELPDFFQHIFIPPLGIPETVEAFTLKIAVAEVSTPDQREVVRAMADMANCGSHCCGH
;
A
#
# COMPACT_ATOMS: atom_id res chain seq x y z
N MET A 1 -20.48 -17.77 -15.45
CA MET A 1 -19.94 -17.64 -15.96
C MET A 1 -18.76 -17.13 -15.57
N ALA A 2 -18.23 -16.92 -16.13
CA ALA A 2 -16.96 -16.68 -15.87
C ALA A 2 -16.61 -15.38 -15.37
N GLN A 3 -17.52 -14.69 -14.94
CA GLN A 3 -17.20 -13.40 -14.59
C GLN A 3 -16.41 -13.29 -13.42
N ASN A 4 -16.49 -14.20 -12.55
CA ASN A 4 -15.74 -14.08 -11.38
C ASN A 4 -14.33 -14.09 -11.60
N GLU A 5 -13.96 -14.75 -12.63
CA GLU A 5 -12.63 -14.85 -12.89
C GLU A 5 -12.04 -13.62 -13.28
N GLU A 6 -12.85 -12.71 -13.67
CA GLU A 6 -12.31 -11.49 -14.13
C GLU A 6 -11.91 -10.59 -13.02
N GLN A 7 -12.30 -10.88 -11.81
CA GLN A 7 -11.82 -10.10 -10.71
C GLN A 7 -10.40 -10.49 -10.43
N GLU A 8 -9.49 -9.56 -10.58
CA GLU A 8 -8.10 -9.86 -10.41
C GLU A 8 -7.72 -9.84 -8.95
N LYS A 9 -6.80 -10.70 -8.58
CA LYS A 9 -6.26 -10.73 -7.25
C LYS A 9 -4.96 -9.97 -7.21
N VAL A 10 -4.64 -9.44 -6.04
CA VAL A 10 -3.33 -8.84 -5.83
C VAL A 10 -2.28 -9.92 -6.04
N GLY A 11 -1.30 -9.65 -6.86
CA GLY A 11 -0.23 -10.58 -7.17
C GLY A 11 0.86 -9.89 -7.94
N PRO A 12 1.88 -10.63 -8.38
CA PRO A 12 3.07 -10.02 -8.98
C PRO A 12 2.73 -9.09 -10.14
N LEU A 13 3.29 -7.92 -10.09
CA LEU A 13 3.15 -6.88 -11.10
C LEU A 13 1.73 -6.41 -11.37
N LYS A 14 0.81 -6.64 -10.44
CA LYS A 14 -0.52 -6.06 -10.55
C LYS A 14 -0.50 -4.67 -9.98
N LYS A 15 -1.29 -3.78 -10.59
CA LYS A 15 -1.45 -2.44 -10.07
C LYS A 15 -2.57 -2.48 -9.05
N VAL A 16 -2.29 -2.00 -7.86
CA VAL A 16 -3.24 -2.05 -6.76
C VAL A 16 -3.48 -0.65 -6.26
N VAL A 17 -4.75 -0.28 -6.13
CA VAL A 17 -5.13 0.99 -5.55
C VAL A 17 -5.76 0.70 -4.20
N LEU A 18 -5.24 1.32 -3.18
CA LEU A 18 -5.69 1.12 -1.81
C LEU A 18 -6.32 2.39 -1.27
N LEU A 19 -7.22 2.21 -0.34
CA LEU A 19 -7.73 3.31 0.46
C LEU A 19 -7.35 3.04 1.90
N LEU A 20 -6.66 3.97 2.50
CA LEU A 20 -6.16 3.83 3.86
C LEU A 20 -6.90 4.77 4.79
N GLU A 21 -7.24 4.26 5.96
CA GLU A 21 -7.80 5.11 7.01
C GLU A 21 -7.10 4.73 8.31
N ALA A 22 -6.80 5.71 9.13
CA ALA A 22 -6.10 5.47 10.38
C ALA A 22 -6.83 6.13 11.53
N GLY A 23 -6.76 5.52 12.68
CA GLY A 23 -7.37 6.07 13.87
C GLY A 23 -6.95 5.32 15.11
N ALA A 24 -7.56 5.69 16.23
CA ALA A 24 -7.22 5.07 17.50
C ALA A 24 -7.63 3.62 17.57
N ASP A 25 -8.76 3.29 16.94
CA ASP A 25 -9.23 1.91 16.87
C ASP A 25 -10.15 1.76 15.66
N ALA A 26 -10.67 0.57 15.48
CA ALA A 26 -11.46 0.27 14.30
C ALA A 26 -12.73 1.12 14.17
N ASP A 27 -13.24 1.61 15.29
CA ASP A 27 -14.44 2.42 15.27
C ASP A 27 -14.13 3.91 15.14
N ARG A 28 -12.88 4.28 15.25
CA ARG A 28 -12.49 5.68 15.20
C ARG A 28 -11.32 5.87 14.27
N LEU A 29 -11.58 5.84 12.99
CA LEU A 29 -10.55 6.01 11.97
C LEU A 29 -10.52 7.47 11.53
N ASP A 30 -10.31 8.36 12.49
CA ASP A 30 -10.41 9.78 12.25
C ASP A 30 -9.09 10.54 12.25
N PHE A 31 -7.98 9.85 12.30
CA PHE A 31 -6.69 10.52 12.11
C PHE A 31 -6.56 10.98 10.67
N THR A 32 -7.14 10.23 9.74
CA THR A 32 -7.20 10.66 8.35
C THR A 32 -8.54 11.36 8.14
N PRO A 33 -8.56 12.48 7.42
CA PRO A 33 -9.82 13.19 7.18
C PRO A 33 -10.77 12.42 6.28
N GLY A 34 -10.25 11.45 5.58
CA GLY A 34 -11.04 10.58 4.72
C GLY A 34 -10.11 9.52 4.21
N PRO A 35 -10.59 8.65 3.34
CA PRO A 35 -9.71 7.61 2.80
C PRO A 35 -8.57 8.23 2.03
N VAL A 36 -7.37 7.72 2.26
CA VAL A 36 -6.17 8.18 1.58
C VAL A 36 -5.85 7.18 0.48
N ARG A 37 -5.78 7.67 -0.75
CA ARG A 37 -5.57 6.80 -1.90
C ARG A 37 -4.08 6.55 -2.11
N VAL A 38 -3.72 5.29 -2.23
CA VAL A 38 -2.34 4.89 -2.50
C VAL A 38 -2.36 3.91 -3.66
N ALA A 39 -1.53 4.14 -4.66
CA ALA A 39 -1.41 3.25 -5.80
C ALA A 39 -0.01 2.65 -5.82
N LEU A 40 0.09 1.38 -6.10
CA LEU A 40 1.38 0.71 -6.15
C LEU A 40 1.32 -0.41 -7.17
N ILE A 41 2.50 -0.85 -7.61
CA ILE A 41 2.60 -2.07 -8.41
C ILE A 41 3.25 -3.11 -7.51
N TYR A 42 2.54 -4.20 -7.32
CA TYR A 42 2.93 -5.22 -6.36
C TYR A 42 4.20 -5.94 -6.81
N GLY A 43 5.11 -6.13 -5.88
CA GLY A 43 6.28 -6.96 -6.15
C GLY A 43 7.46 -6.29 -6.79
N LEU A 44 7.51 -4.95 -6.83
CA LEU A 44 8.65 -4.28 -7.43
C LEU A 44 9.83 -4.06 -6.49
N GLY A 45 9.64 -4.30 -5.21
CA GLY A 45 10.72 -4.00 -4.25
C GLY A 45 11.94 -4.85 -4.46
N MET A 46 13.11 -4.23 -4.41
CA MET A 46 14.35 -4.96 -4.66
C MET A 46 14.71 -5.87 -3.51
N SER A 47 14.22 -5.59 -2.32
CA SER A 47 14.47 -6.42 -1.17
C SER A 47 13.38 -7.45 -0.94
N GLY A 48 12.48 -7.62 -1.88
CA GLY A 48 11.35 -8.52 -1.73
C GLY A 48 10.08 -7.76 -1.40
N LEU A 49 9.09 -8.47 -0.92
CA LEU A 49 7.80 -7.87 -0.64
C LEU A 49 7.82 -7.13 0.68
N ALA A 50 7.23 -5.94 0.69
CA ALA A 50 7.05 -5.21 1.94
C ALA A 50 5.96 -5.88 2.77
N PRO A 51 5.95 -5.70 4.08
CA PRO A 51 4.86 -6.27 4.90
C PRO A 51 3.47 -5.86 4.41
N LEU A 52 3.32 -4.64 3.91
CA LEU A 52 2.05 -4.23 3.32
C LEU A 52 1.66 -5.15 2.17
N GLU A 53 2.62 -5.47 1.30
CA GLU A 53 2.35 -6.32 0.16
C GLU A 53 1.97 -7.72 0.61
N LEU A 54 2.63 -8.23 1.65
CA LEU A 54 2.28 -9.53 2.18
C LEU A 54 0.86 -9.55 2.74
N ALA A 55 0.44 -8.46 3.34
CA ALA A 55 -0.91 -8.36 3.86
C ALA A 55 -1.96 -8.32 2.75
N LEU A 56 -1.55 -7.94 1.55
CA LEU A 56 -2.47 -7.82 0.43
C LEU A 56 -2.52 -9.05 -0.45
N GLU A 57 -1.60 -9.97 -0.27
CA GLU A 57 -1.48 -11.12 -1.18
C GLU A 57 -2.80 -11.87 -1.30
N GLY A 58 -3.25 -12.10 -2.51
CA GLY A 58 -4.46 -12.86 -2.77
C GLY A 58 -5.77 -12.10 -2.57
N LYS A 59 -5.71 -10.85 -2.14
CA LYS A 59 -6.94 -10.07 -1.96
C LYS A 59 -7.45 -9.56 -3.30
N ARG A 60 -8.71 -9.22 -3.32
CA ARG A 60 -9.38 -8.71 -4.53
C ARG A 60 -10.02 -7.38 -4.22
N GLU A 61 -10.53 -6.74 -5.24
CA GLU A 61 -11.28 -5.51 -5.06
C GLU A 61 -12.39 -5.74 -4.06
N GLY A 62 -12.54 -4.83 -3.14
CA GLY A 62 -13.54 -4.93 -2.10
C GLY A 62 -13.05 -5.59 -0.84
N ASP A 63 -11.95 -6.29 -0.90
CA ASP A 63 -11.38 -6.90 0.30
C ASP A 63 -10.62 -5.86 1.11
N GLY A 64 -10.38 -6.16 2.34
CA GLY A 64 -9.62 -5.26 3.18
C GLY A 64 -9.14 -5.94 4.42
N CYS A 65 -8.45 -5.20 5.26
CA CYS A 65 -7.99 -5.70 6.54
C CYS A 65 -7.79 -4.56 7.51
N LEU A 66 -7.76 -4.90 8.78
CA LEU A 66 -7.45 -3.97 9.85
C LEU A 66 -6.19 -4.46 10.53
N LEU A 67 -5.29 -3.54 10.77
CA LEU A 67 -4.02 -3.87 11.38
C LEU A 67 -3.73 -2.91 12.51
N ARG A 68 -3.01 -3.39 13.51
CA ARG A 68 -2.56 -2.52 14.59
C ARG A 68 -1.07 -2.32 14.40
N LEU A 69 -0.65 -1.09 14.24
CA LEU A 69 0.74 -0.78 13.99
C LEU A 69 1.27 0.20 15.00
N GLY A 70 2.54 0.05 15.33
CA GLY A 70 3.23 1.09 16.07
C GLY A 70 3.62 2.19 15.12
N LYS A 71 3.62 3.42 15.59
CA LYS A 71 3.98 4.55 14.75
C LYS A 71 5.38 4.38 14.15
N ASN A 72 6.28 3.77 14.93
CA ASN A 72 7.65 3.56 14.47
C ASN A 72 7.76 2.45 13.44
N GLU A 73 6.72 1.67 13.26
CA GLU A 73 6.74 0.58 12.31
C GLU A 73 6.36 1.00 10.90
N LEU A 74 5.88 2.23 10.74
CA LEU A 74 5.43 2.67 9.41
C LEU A 74 6.49 2.55 8.32
N PRO A 75 7.72 3.00 8.54
CA PRO A 75 8.71 2.89 7.48
C PRO A 75 8.97 1.44 7.07
N ASP A 76 9.01 0.54 8.04
CA ASP A 76 9.25 -0.86 7.73
C ASP A 76 8.04 -1.49 7.07
N PHE A 77 6.85 -1.09 7.46
CA PHE A 77 5.63 -1.67 6.92
C PHE A 77 5.45 -1.30 5.45
N PHE A 78 5.70 -0.05 5.09
CA PHE A 78 5.49 0.41 3.72
C PHE A 78 6.75 0.31 2.87
N GLN A 79 7.91 0.39 3.49
CA GLN A 79 9.21 0.28 2.79
C GLN A 79 9.28 1.20 1.58
N HIS A 80 9.37 0.64 0.39
CA HIS A 80 9.53 1.42 -0.83
C HIS A 80 8.24 2.04 -1.33
N ILE A 81 7.12 1.73 -0.69
CA ILE A 81 5.83 2.22 -1.15
C ILE A 81 5.58 3.60 -0.57
N PHE A 82 5.36 4.57 -1.43
CA PHE A 82 5.12 5.93 -0.99
C PHE A 82 3.68 6.09 -0.51
N ILE A 83 3.51 6.70 0.66
CA ILE A 83 2.19 7.05 1.15
C ILE A 83 2.19 8.50 1.59
N PRO A 84 1.06 9.19 1.48
CA PRO A 84 0.96 10.53 2.05
C PRO A 84 0.88 10.47 3.57
N PRO A 85 1.09 11.58 4.24
CA PRO A 85 0.98 11.59 5.70
C PRO A 85 -0.40 11.15 6.17
N LEU A 86 -0.43 10.37 7.24
CA LEU A 86 -1.70 9.85 7.75
C LEU A 86 -2.26 10.65 8.92
N GLY A 87 -1.60 11.70 9.31
CA GLY A 87 -2.14 12.56 10.37
C GLY A 87 -2.10 11.93 11.75
N ILE A 88 -1.18 11.02 12.00
CA ILE A 88 -1.11 10.34 13.28
C ILE A 88 -0.54 11.29 14.33
N PRO A 89 -1.23 11.52 15.43
CA PRO A 89 -0.73 12.44 16.45
C PRO A 89 0.58 11.96 17.06
N GLU A 90 1.42 12.90 17.43
CA GLU A 90 2.71 12.54 18.00
C GLU A 90 2.58 11.85 19.35
N THR A 91 1.49 12.10 20.04
CA THR A 91 1.28 11.50 21.35
C THR A 91 0.83 10.06 21.27
N VAL A 92 0.50 9.58 20.06
CA VAL A 92 0.00 8.22 19.87
C VAL A 92 1.17 7.31 19.50
N GLU A 93 1.33 6.21 20.21
CA GLU A 93 2.42 5.29 19.91
C GLU A 93 1.99 4.18 18.97
N ALA A 94 0.73 3.84 19.01
CA ALA A 94 0.19 2.80 18.13
C ALA A 94 -1.18 3.21 17.66
N PHE A 95 -1.59 2.70 16.51
CA PHE A 95 -2.85 3.08 15.92
C PHE A 95 -3.40 1.93 15.09
N THR A 96 -4.66 2.05 14.70
CA THR A 96 -5.29 1.06 13.83
C THR A 96 -5.28 1.60 12.40
N LEU A 97 -4.86 0.76 11.47
CA LEU A 97 -4.85 1.09 10.06
C LEU A 97 -5.84 0.19 9.34
N LYS A 98 -6.77 0.81 8.62
CA LYS A 98 -7.69 0.07 7.78
C LYS A 98 -7.20 0.19 6.35
N ILE A 99 -7.05 -0.94 5.69
CA ILE A 99 -6.61 -0.99 4.30
C ILE A 99 -7.74 -1.62 3.50
N ALA A 100 -8.21 -0.91 2.50
CA ALA A 100 -9.24 -1.45 1.60
C ALA A 100 -8.66 -1.51 0.20
N VAL A 101 -8.90 -2.61 -0.49
CA VAL A 101 -8.46 -2.76 -1.88
C VAL A 101 -9.54 -2.16 -2.76
N ALA A 102 -9.24 -1.03 -3.36
CA ALA A 102 -10.20 -0.33 -4.20
C ALA A 102 -10.16 -0.81 -5.63
N GLU A 103 -8.98 -1.19 -6.11
CA GLU A 103 -8.86 -1.60 -7.51
C GLU A 103 -7.66 -2.51 -7.67
N VAL A 104 -7.78 -3.54 -8.50
CA VAL A 104 -6.66 -4.38 -8.90
C VAL A 104 -6.72 -4.50 -10.40
N SER A 105 -5.65 -4.17 -11.09
CA SER A 105 -5.63 -4.22 -12.55
C SER A 105 -4.26 -4.63 -13.04
N THR A 106 -4.18 -4.92 -14.34
CA THR A 106 -2.91 -5.24 -14.96
C THR A 106 -2.38 -3.96 -15.60
N PRO A 107 -1.26 -3.43 -15.11
CA PRO A 107 -0.72 -2.21 -15.70
C PRO A 107 -0.13 -2.52 -17.07
N ASP A 108 -0.01 -1.49 -17.91
CA ASP A 108 0.65 -1.72 -19.18
C ASP A 108 2.16 -1.71 -18.95
N GLN A 109 2.89 -2.10 -19.97
CA GLN A 109 4.33 -2.22 -19.87
C GLN A 109 4.99 -0.92 -19.51
N ARG A 110 4.47 0.19 -20.00
CA ARG A 110 5.05 1.48 -19.71
C ARG A 110 4.93 1.84 -18.24
N GLU A 111 3.82 1.52 -17.64
CA GLU A 111 3.63 1.80 -16.23
C GLU A 111 4.61 1.00 -15.40
N VAL A 112 4.83 -0.26 -15.74
CA VAL A 112 5.75 -1.11 -15.01
C VAL A 112 7.17 -0.59 -15.12
N VAL A 113 7.58 -0.27 -16.35
CA VAL A 113 8.93 0.23 -16.57
C VAL A 113 9.15 1.55 -15.84
N ARG A 114 8.15 2.42 -15.87
CA ARG A 114 8.26 3.71 -15.20
C ARG A 114 8.37 3.53 -13.70
N ALA A 115 7.59 2.63 -13.13
CA ALA A 115 7.65 2.39 -11.69
C ALA A 115 9.00 1.83 -11.28
N MET A 116 9.57 0.95 -12.11
CA MET A 116 10.87 0.42 -11.84
C MET A 116 11.94 1.50 -11.92
N ALA A 117 11.83 2.37 -12.91
CA ALA A 117 12.78 3.45 -13.07
C ALA A 117 12.70 4.44 -11.92
N ASP A 118 11.50 4.75 -11.47
CA ASP A 118 11.32 5.66 -10.36
C ASP A 118 11.94 5.08 -9.10
N MET A 119 11.78 3.80 -8.88
CA MET A 119 12.36 3.16 -7.73
C MET A 119 13.87 3.17 -7.80
N ALA A 120 14.42 2.87 -8.95
CA ALA A 120 15.85 2.87 -9.15
C ALA A 120 16.43 4.27 -9.00
N ASN A 121 15.75 5.26 -9.56
CA ASN A 121 16.20 6.63 -9.45
C ASN A 121 16.18 7.11 -8.01
N CYS A 122 15.17 6.75 -7.27
CA CYS A 122 15.10 7.13 -5.89
C CYS A 122 16.27 6.56 -5.12
N GLY A 123 16.57 5.28 -5.34
CA GLY A 123 17.71 4.65 -4.70
C GLY A 123 19.02 5.30 -5.11
N SER A 124 19.18 5.58 -6.39
CA SER A 124 20.38 6.21 -6.87
C SER A 124 20.53 7.60 -6.32
N HIS A 125 19.46 8.32 -6.29
CA HIS A 125 19.49 9.68 -5.81
C HIS A 125 19.92 9.70 -4.35
N CYS A 126 19.38 8.84 -3.56
CA CYS A 126 19.75 8.79 -2.16
C CYS A 126 21.22 8.45 -1.98
N CYS A 127 21.73 7.56 -2.81
CA CYS A 127 23.10 7.16 -2.68
C CYS A 127 24.06 8.15 -3.31
N GLY A 128 23.62 8.84 -4.31
CA GLY A 128 24.50 9.68 -5.07
C GLY A 128 24.81 10.99 -4.41
N HIS A 129 24.14 11.28 -3.40
CA HIS A 129 24.31 12.54 -2.77
C HIS A 129 24.40 12.44 -1.28
#